data_76995b0334c47fef95a5ddd105be5d2e
#
_entry.id   76995b0334c47fef95a5ddd105be5d2e
#
_cell.length_a   1.000
_cell.length_b   1.000
_cell.length_c   1.000
_cell.angle_alpha   90.00
_cell.angle_beta   90.00
_cell.angle_gamma   90.00
#
_symmetry.space_group_name_H-M   'P 1'
#
loop_
_entity.id
_entity.type
_entity.pdbx_description
1 polymer ?
#
loop_
_entity_poly.entity_id
_entity_poly.type
_entity_poly.pdbx_seq_one_letter_code
_entity_poly.pdbx_strand_id
1 'polypeptide(L)'
;MSHSYPEHSYPEQVSIVDVSPRDGLQNESTTVPTEVKQTLINDLIDAGIKKLEVTSFVSPKWVPQMGDNSALLDALAPTRQKDVCYSVLVPNMRGFDNAIAYRPDEIVIFGSARETFSQKNINCSIDESIERFAPVAAAAKAQGIKVRGVISCTVGCPYEGEIDPSQVAYVTKRLIEIGSEQIGIADTIGVGTPLKVQRALQAALEYADIAMLSGHFHDTYGQALSNTLAALQMGVSEFDTSVAGLGGCPYAKGATGNVATEDVVY
;
A
#
# COMPACT_ATOMS: atom_id res chain seq x y z
N MET A 1 40.76 1.52 -19.19
CA MET A 1 39.99 0.68 -18.27
C MET A 1 38.53 0.89 -18.65
N SER A 2 37.89 -0.09 -19.29
CA SER A 2 36.46 -0.03 -19.57
C SER A 2 35.71 -0.27 -18.28
N HIS A 3 35.10 0.76 -17.72
CA HIS A 3 34.14 0.59 -16.65
C HIS A 3 32.87 0.00 -17.27
N SER A 4 32.69 -1.33 -17.18
CA SER A 4 31.40 -1.93 -17.41
C SER A 4 30.51 -1.57 -16.22
N TYR A 5 29.49 -0.79 -16.45
CA TYR A 5 28.41 -0.65 -15.48
C TYR A 5 27.76 -2.02 -15.28
N PRO A 6 27.36 -2.39 -14.06
CA PRO A 6 26.60 -3.61 -13.86
C PRO A 6 25.35 -3.57 -14.75
N GLU A 7 25.14 -4.61 -15.55
CA GLU A 7 23.88 -4.78 -16.27
C GLU A 7 22.77 -5.02 -15.25
N HIS A 8 21.95 -4.00 -15.00
CA HIS A 8 20.73 -4.17 -14.25
C HIS A 8 19.69 -4.80 -15.19
N SER A 9 19.20 -6.00 -14.83
CA SER A 9 18.06 -6.57 -15.55
C SER A 9 16.79 -5.97 -14.94
N TYR A 10 16.20 -5.00 -15.62
CA TYR A 10 14.92 -4.43 -15.22
C TYR A 10 13.78 -5.40 -15.56
N PRO A 11 12.66 -5.38 -14.80
CA PRO A 11 11.44 -6.05 -15.21
C PRO A 11 10.97 -5.56 -16.59
N GLU A 12 10.47 -6.47 -17.43
CA GLU A 12 9.93 -6.10 -18.75
C GLU A 12 8.66 -5.26 -18.66
N GLN A 13 7.92 -5.40 -17.55
CA GLN A 13 6.69 -4.66 -17.31
C GLN A 13 6.64 -4.20 -15.85
N VAL A 14 6.06 -3.03 -15.65
CA VAL A 14 5.80 -2.45 -14.33
C VAL A 14 4.29 -2.25 -14.16
N SER A 15 3.78 -2.59 -13.00
CA SER A 15 2.40 -2.37 -12.58
C SER A 15 2.31 -1.17 -11.64
N ILE A 16 1.43 -0.24 -11.94
CA ILE A 16 1.09 0.87 -11.05
C ILE A 16 -0.20 0.53 -10.31
N VAL A 17 -0.16 0.66 -8.98
CA VAL A 17 -1.34 0.65 -8.13
C VAL A 17 -1.60 2.08 -7.71
N ASP A 18 -2.64 2.70 -8.25
CA ASP A 18 -2.98 4.05 -7.82
C ASP A 18 -3.79 4.01 -6.52
N VAL A 19 -3.24 4.61 -5.47
CA VAL A 19 -3.84 4.65 -4.14
C VAL A 19 -4.48 6.02 -3.82
N SER A 20 -4.59 6.91 -4.82
CA SER A 20 -5.17 8.25 -4.64
C SER A 20 -6.54 8.22 -3.98
N PRO A 21 -7.49 7.35 -4.42
CA PRO A 21 -8.84 7.40 -3.89
C PRO A 21 -8.93 6.98 -2.41
N ARG A 22 -7.98 6.13 -1.95
CA ARG A 22 -7.95 5.69 -0.56
C ARG A 22 -6.87 6.43 0.24
N ASP A 23 -5.60 6.09 0.05
CA ASP A 23 -4.48 6.62 0.83
C ASP A 23 -4.27 8.11 0.56
N GLY A 24 -4.36 8.49 -0.70
CA GLY A 24 -4.22 9.87 -1.14
C GLY A 24 -5.24 10.78 -0.47
N LEU A 25 -6.51 10.44 -0.52
CA LEU A 25 -7.59 11.27 0.03
C LEU A 25 -7.80 11.10 1.53
N GLN A 26 -7.35 9.99 2.14
CA GLN A 26 -7.68 9.63 3.51
C GLN A 26 -7.41 10.74 4.54
N ASN A 27 -6.35 11.51 4.35
CA ASN A 27 -5.92 12.53 5.29
C ASN A 27 -6.30 13.96 4.85
N GLU A 28 -7.08 14.10 3.79
CA GLU A 28 -7.56 15.40 3.35
C GLU A 28 -8.51 16.01 4.39
N SER A 29 -8.29 17.27 4.71
CA SER A 29 -9.06 17.99 5.73
C SER A 29 -10.48 18.28 5.31
N THR A 30 -10.72 18.40 4.00
CA THR A 30 -12.04 18.61 3.41
C THR A 30 -12.60 17.29 2.93
N THR A 31 -13.81 16.95 3.35
CA THR A 31 -14.48 15.75 2.86
C THR A 31 -14.74 15.87 1.36
N VAL A 32 -14.18 14.97 0.60
CA VAL A 32 -14.37 14.89 -0.86
C VAL A 32 -15.69 14.15 -1.14
N PRO A 33 -16.61 14.74 -1.92
CA PRO A 33 -17.87 14.10 -2.28
C PRO A 33 -17.67 12.78 -3.03
N THR A 34 -18.61 11.85 -2.87
CA THR A 34 -18.56 10.53 -3.51
C THR A 34 -18.48 10.62 -5.04
N GLU A 35 -19.21 11.52 -5.65
CA GLU A 35 -19.19 11.75 -7.09
C GLU A 35 -17.85 12.26 -7.61
N VAL A 36 -17.10 13.01 -6.80
CA VAL A 36 -15.75 13.46 -7.15
C VAL A 36 -14.75 12.30 -7.06
N LYS A 37 -14.87 11.44 -6.03
CA LYS A 37 -14.06 10.21 -5.92
C LYS A 37 -14.35 9.25 -7.07
N GLN A 38 -15.62 9.08 -7.45
CA GLN A 38 -16.01 8.27 -8.61
C GLN A 38 -15.39 8.81 -9.90
N THR A 39 -15.44 10.13 -10.11
CA THR A 39 -14.83 10.78 -11.27
C THR A 39 -13.32 10.52 -11.30
N LEU A 40 -12.63 10.75 -10.19
CA LEU A 40 -11.19 10.49 -10.07
C LEU A 40 -10.83 9.03 -10.45
N ILE A 41 -11.60 8.06 -9.94
CA ILE A 41 -11.36 6.65 -10.23
C ILE A 41 -11.58 6.34 -11.72
N ASN A 42 -12.65 6.86 -12.32
CA ASN A 42 -12.92 6.67 -13.74
C ASN A 42 -11.85 7.32 -14.61
N ASP A 43 -11.41 8.54 -14.29
CA ASP A 43 -10.36 9.26 -15.03
C ASP A 43 -9.03 8.51 -14.97
N LEU A 44 -8.67 7.93 -13.80
CA LEU A 44 -7.47 7.09 -13.66
C LEU A 44 -7.56 5.82 -14.52
N ILE A 45 -8.72 5.17 -14.55
CA ILE A 45 -8.96 3.99 -15.39
C ILE A 45 -8.88 4.36 -16.88
N ASP A 46 -9.46 5.48 -17.27
CA ASP A 46 -9.43 5.99 -18.65
C ASP A 46 -8.01 6.40 -19.06
N ALA A 47 -7.19 6.87 -18.11
CA ALA A 47 -5.75 7.11 -18.31
C ALA A 47 -4.92 5.82 -18.43
N GLY A 48 -5.50 4.64 -18.17
CA GLY A 48 -4.86 3.34 -18.34
C GLY A 48 -4.44 2.63 -17.06
N ILE A 49 -4.73 3.18 -15.88
CA ILE A 49 -4.47 2.50 -14.60
C ILE A 49 -5.32 1.23 -14.49
N LYS A 50 -4.68 0.11 -14.15
CA LYS A 50 -5.33 -1.21 -14.08
C LYS A 50 -5.44 -1.77 -12.65
N LYS A 51 -4.86 -1.11 -11.67
CA LYS A 51 -4.99 -1.47 -10.25
C LYS A 51 -5.24 -0.20 -9.44
N LEU A 52 -6.28 -0.20 -8.61
CA LEU A 52 -6.63 0.94 -7.76
C LEU A 52 -7.02 0.47 -6.37
N GLU A 53 -6.53 1.16 -5.35
CA GLU A 53 -7.07 1.04 -4.01
C GLU A 53 -8.18 2.08 -3.83
N VAL A 54 -9.43 1.63 -4.02
CA VAL A 54 -10.56 2.54 -4.25
C VAL A 54 -11.18 3.11 -2.98
N THR A 55 -11.10 2.38 -1.85
CA THR A 55 -11.67 2.83 -0.57
C THR A 55 -11.19 1.97 0.60
N SER A 56 -11.72 2.25 1.79
CA SER A 56 -11.43 1.52 3.03
C SER A 56 -12.70 1.24 3.82
N PHE A 57 -12.74 0.08 4.47
CA PHE A 57 -13.79 -0.30 5.43
C PHE A 57 -13.38 -0.06 6.89
N VAL A 58 -12.52 0.93 7.12
CA VAL A 58 -12.23 1.47 8.45
C VAL A 58 -13.47 2.20 8.98
N SER A 59 -13.63 2.22 10.32
CA SER A 59 -14.76 2.92 10.94
C SER A 59 -14.77 4.41 10.56
N PRO A 60 -15.91 4.96 10.08
CA PRO A 60 -16.04 6.38 9.77
C PRO A 60 -15.80 7.32 10.96
N LYS A 61 -15.86 6.79 12.17
CA LYS A 61 -15.52 7.56 13.38
C LYS A 61 -14.02 7.91 13.44
N TRP A 62 -13.18 7.07 12.87
CA TRP A 62 -11.72 7.27 12.82
C TRP A 62 -11.27 7.91 11.51
N VAL A 63 -11.92 7.54 10.40
CA VAL A 63 -11.59 8.07 9.07
C VAL A 63 -12.88 8.50 8.37
N PRO A 64 -13.42 9.69 8.69
CA PRO A 64 -14.68 10.18 8.10
C PRO A 64 -14.64 10.25 6.58
N GLN A 65 -13.48 10.55 5.99
CA GLN A 65 -13.26 10.64 4.56
C GLN A 65 -13.62 9.34 3.81
N MET A 66 -13.48 8.18 4.45
CA MET A 66 -13.81 6.86 3.90
C MET A 66 -15.21 6.37 4.32
N GLY A 67 -16.04 7.23 4.92
CA GLY A 67 -17.36 6.85 5.42
C GLY A 67 -18.39 6.56 4.34
N ASP A 68 -18.13 6.98 3.12
CA ASP A 68 -18.95 6.78 1.93
C ASP A 68 -18.59 5.53 1.12
N ASN A 69 -17.79 4.62 1.67
CA ASN A 69 -17.25 3.43 0.98
C ASN A 69 -18.33 2.64 0.21
N SER A 70 -19.47 2.37 0.84
CA SER A 70 -20.57 1.64 0.22
C SER A 70 -21.18 2.42 -0.94
N ALA A 71 -21.47 3.70 -0.76
CA ALA A 71 -22.03 4.56 -1.80
C ALA A 71 -21.08 4.70 -3.00
N LEU A 72 -19.77 4.79 -2.74
CA LEU A 72 -18.75 4.85 -3.79
C LEU A 72 -18.71 3.54 -4.60
N LEU A 73 -18.72 2.38 -3.93
CA LEU A 73 -18.69 1.09 -4.62
C LEU A 73 -19.99 0.82 -5.39
N ASP A 74 -21.15 1.25 -4.86
CA ASP A 74 -22.42 1.22 -5.58
C ASP A 74 -22.38 2.10 -6.85
N ALA A 75 -21.80 3.29 -6.75
CA ALA A 75 -21.64 4.21 -7.89
C ALA A 75 -20.67 3.68 -8.96
N LEU A 76 -19.63 2.93 -8.57
CA LEU A 76 -18.67 2.33 -9.48
C LEU A 76 -19.21 1.05 -10.15
N ALA A 77 -20.16 0.35 -9.54
CA ALA A 77 -20.63 -0.96 -10.02
C ALA A 77 -21.09 -0.95 -11.50
N PRO A 78 -21.85 0.06 -12.00
CA PRO A 78 -22.28 0.10 -13.40
C PRO A 78 -21.16 0.25 -14.43
N THR A 79 -20.03 0.87 -14.04
CA THR A 79 -18.88 1.17 -14.92
C THR A 79 -17.68 0.27 -14.66
N ARG A 80 -17.80 -0.71 -13.75
CA ARG A 80 -16.72 -1.60 -13.37
C ARG A 80 -16.16 -2.37 -14.56
N GLN A 81 -14.86 -2.24 -14.82
CA GLN A 81 -14.16 -2.92 -15.90
C GLN A 81 -13.55 -4.23 -15.39
N LYS A 82 -13.63 -5.29 -16.22
CA LYS A 82 -13.17 -6.65 -15.84
C LYS A 82 -11.65 -6.80 -15.80
N ASP A 83 -10.95 -5.94 -16.51
CA ASP A 83 -9.49 -5.92 -16.61
C ASP A 83 -8.83 -4.94 -15.64
N VAL A 84 -9.62 -4.36 -14.72
CA VAL A 84 -9.18 -3.48 -13.65
C VAL A 84 -9.36 -4.18 -12.31
N CYS A 85 -8.31 -4.17 -11.49
CA CYS A 85 -8.33 -4.66 -10.11
C CYS A 85 -8.79 -3.55 -9.16
N TYR A 86 -9.90 -3.78 -8.48
CA TYR A 86 -10.44 -2.88 -7.45
C TYR A 86 -10.10 -3.47 -6.08
N SER A 87 -9.10 -2.92 -5.41
CA SER A 87 -8.74 -3.31 -4.06
C SER A 87 -9.37 -2.39 -3.01
N VAL A 88 -9.60 -2.92 -1.82
CA VAL A 88 -10.15 -2.19 -0.69
C VAL A 88 -9.39 -2.52 0.60
N LEU A 89 -9.10 -1.52 1.43
CA LEU A 89 -8.47 -1.77 2.72
C LEU A 89 -9.50 -2.27 3.74
N VAL A 90 -9.14 -3.35 4.43
CA VAL A 90 -10.00 -4.04 5.41
C VAL A 90 -9.27 -4.16 6.75
N PRO A 91 -9.75 -3.49 7.83
CA PRO A 91 -9.04 -3.44 9.11
C PRO A 91 -9.32 -4.65 10.03
N ASN A 92 -10.38 -5.43 9.78
CA ASN A 92 -10.84 -6.56 10.61
C ASN A 92 -12.00 -7.32 9.95
N MET A 93 -12.47 -8.40 10.60
CA MET A 93 -13.59 -9.21 10.08
C MET A 93 -14.86 -8.40 9.81
N ARG A 94 -15.22 -7.44 10.67
CA ARG A 94 -16.40 -6.59 10.44
C ARG A 94 -16.26 -5.75 9.16
N GLY A 95 -15.05 -5.23 8.91
CA GLY A 95 -14.74 -4.55 7.65
C GLY A 95 -14.84 -5.49 6.46
N PHE A 96 -14.34 -6.71 6.61
CA PHE A 96 -14.44 -7.74 5.58
C PHE A 96 -15.89 -8.11 5.25
N ASP A 97 -16.71 -8.36 6.26
CA ASP A 97 -18.13 -8.72 6.08
C ASP A 97 -18.91 -7.62 5.32
N ASN A 98 -18.54 -6.35 5.53
CA ASN A 98 -19.13 -5.23 4.79
C ASN A 98 -18.56 -5.14 3.36
N ALA A 99 -17.26 -5.40 3.17
CA ALA A 99 -16.60 -5.31 1.88
C ALA A 99 -17.04 -6.39 0.89
N ILE A 100 -17.28 -7.60 1.38
CA ILE A 100 -17.53 -8.78 0.53
C ILE A 100 -18.79 -8.65 -0.33
N ALA A 101 -19.79 -7.87 0.11
CA ALA A 101 -20.99 -7.59 -0.66
C ALA A 101 -20.70 -6.92 -2.02
N TYR A 102 -19.57 -6.20 -2.11
CA TYR A 102 -19.12 -5.47 -3.30
C TYR A 102 -18.13 -6.25 -4.17
N ARG A 103 -17.78 -7.47 -3.76
CA ARG A 103 -16.88 -8.38 -4.50
C ARG A 103 -15.58 -7.69 -4.94
N PRO A 104 -14.76 -7.18 -4.02
CA PRO A 104 -13.45 -6.64 -4.37
C PRO A 104 -12.59 -7.73 -5.00
N ASP A 105 -11.68 -7.35 -5.91
CA ASP A 105 -10.73 -8.29 -6.51
C ASP A 105 -9.60 -8.62 -5.55
N GLU A 106 -9.31 -7.67 -4.65
CA GLU A 106 -8.25 -7.77 -3.66
C GLU A 106 -8.65 -7.04 -2.37
N ILE A 107 -8.28 -7.59 -1.24
CA ILE A 107 -8.29 -6.85 0.04
C ILE A 107 -6.88 -6.51 0.46
N VAL A 108 -6.74 -5.31 1.05
CA VAL A 108 -5.49 -4.84 1.64
C VAL A 108 -5.59 -4.94 3.16
N ILE A 109 -4.64 -5.66 3.75
CA ILE A 109 -4.39 -5.68 5.19
C ILE A 109 -3.03 -5.03 5.45
N PHE A 110 -2.73 -4.68 6.68
CA PHE A 110 -1.50 -3.94 6.97
C PHE A 110 -0.86 -4.39 8.27
N GLY A 111 0.45 -4.27 8.32
CA GLY A 111 1.28 -4.47 9.51
C GLY A 111 2.22 -3.31 9.70
N SER A 112 3.09 -3.39 10.68
CA SER A 112 4.14 -2.42 10.92
C SER A 112 5.44 -3.10 11.29
N ALA A 113 6.56 -2.55 10.85
CA ALA A 113 7.88 -3.00 11.29
C ALA A 113 8.26 -2.45 12.69
N ARG A 114 7.35 -1.74 13.38
CA ARG A 114 7.59 -1.18 14.72
C ARG A 114 6.40 -1.30 15.65
N GLU A 115 6.67 -1.78 16.88
CA GLU A 115 5.66 -1.95 17.93
C GLU A 115 5.00 -0.63 18.32
N THR A 116 5.79 0.42 18.57
CA THR A 116 5.24 1.72 18.95
C THR A 116 4.32 2.29 17.88
N PHE A 117 4.66 2.11 16.60
CA PHE A 117 3.79 2.55 15.51
C PHE A 117 2.52 1.71 15.46
N SER A 118 2.61 0.38 15.60
CA SER A 118 1.45 -0.51 15.68
C SER A 118 0.50 -0.10 16.80
N GLN A 119 1.03 0.08 18.01
CA GLN A 119 0.24 0.52 19.17
C GLN A 119 -0.46 1.86 18.93
N LYS A 120 0.22 2.84 18.34
CA LYS A 120 -0.38 4.17 18.11
C LYS A 120 -1.37 4.17 16.95
N ASN A 121 -1.12 3.38 15.90
CA ASN A 121 -1.95 3.35 14.70
C ASN A 121 -3.21 2.49 14.88
N ILE A 122 -3.08 1.32 15.49
CA ILE A 122 -4.17 0.33 15.56
C ILE A 122 -4.41 -0.25 16.98
N ASN A 123 -3.75 0.33 17.98
CA ASN A 123 -3.90 -0.02 19.39
C ASN A 123 -3.72 -1.52 19.67
N CYS A 124 -2.70 -2.13 19.08
CA CYS A 124 -2.28 -3.51 19.34
C CYS A 124 -0.82 -3.73 18.97
N SER A 125 -0.22 -4.82 19.47
CA SER A 125 1.12 -5.25 19.05
C SER A 125 1.15 -5.71 17.59
N ILE A 126 2.35 -5.91 17.05
CA ILE A 126 2.53 -6.49 15.71
C ILE A 126 1.86 -7.86 15.66
N ASP A 127 2.17 -8.74 16.61
CA ASP A 127 1.60 -10.09 16.63
C ASP A 127 0.09 -10.12 16.77
N GLU A 128 -0.47 -9.33 17.68
CA GLU A 128 -1.93 -9.19 17.83
C GLU A 128 -2.58 -8.67 16.53
N SER A 129 -1.90 -7.79 15.78
CA SER A 129 -2.40 -7.32 14.49
C SER A 129 -2.48 -8.45 13.47
N ILE A 130 -1.42 -9.27 13.39
CA ILE A 130 -1.37 -10.43 12.50
C ILE A 130 -2.45 -11.46 12.87
N GLU A 131 -2.61 -11.77 14.16
CA GLU A 131 -3.68 -12.67 14.63
C GLU A 131 -5.07 -12.14 14.30
N ARG A 132 -5.28 -10.83 14.36
CA ARG A 132 -6.54 -10.17 13.97
C ARG A 132 -6.79 -10.28 12.46
N PHE A 133 -5.75 -10.26 11.63
CA PHE A 133 -5.87 -10.36 10.17
C PHE A 133 -5.93 -11.81 9.67
N ALA A 134 -5.45 -12.78 10.41
CA ALA A 134 -5.47 -14.20 9.99
C ALA A 134 -6.89 -14.69 9.59
N PRO A 135 -7.96 -14.47 10.37
CA PRO A 135 -9.31 -14.86 9.93
C PRO A 135 -9.80 -14.09 8.71
N VAL A 136 -9.39 -12.81 8.54
CA VAL A 136 -9.73 -12.00 7.37
C VAL A 136 -9.11 -12.60 6.11
N ALA A 137 -7.82 -12.91 6.15
CA ALA A 137 -7.09 -13.51 5.04
C ALA A 137 -7.67 -14.90 4.67
N ALA A 138 -7.96 -15.72 5.67
CA ALA A 138 -8.59 -17.03 5.45
C ALA A 138 -9.97 -16.92 4.78
N ALA A 139 -10.81 -15.96 5.22
CA ALA A 139 -12.12 -15.72 4.64
C ALA A 139 -12.04 -15.18 3.20
N ALA A 140 -11.09 -14.29 2.92
CA ALA A 140 -10.84 -13.77 1.57
C ALA A 140 -10.41 -14.90 0.62
N LYS A 141 -9.44 -15.71 1.03
CA LYS A 141 -8.96 -16.87 0.27
C LYS A 141 -10.07 -17.87 -0.03
N ALA A 142 -10.95 -18.13 0.94
CA ALA A 142 -12.09 -19.04 0.74
C ALA A 142 -13.08 -18.54 -0.33
N GLN A 143 -13.05 -17.25 -0.65
CA GLN A 143 -13.88 -16.62 -1.68
C GLN A 143 -13.11 -16.29 -2.97
N GLY A 144 -11.85 -16.71 -3.07
CA GLY A 144 -11.01 -16.43 -4.24
C GLY A 144 -10.57 -14.97 -4.37
N ILE A 145 -10.63 -14.19 -3.27
CA ILE A 145 -10.20 -12.79 -3.21
C ILE A 145 -8.73 -12.78 -2.81
N LYS A 146 -7.91 -12.02 -3.53
CA LYS A 146 -6.50 -11.82 -3.23
C LYS A 146 -6.30 -11.05 -1.93
N VAL A 147 -5.20 -11.35 -1.24
CA VAL A 147 -4.81 -10.65 -0.01
C VAL A 147 -3.45 -10.02 -0.21
N ARG A 148 -3.40 -8.70 -0.09
CA ARG A 148 -2.18 -7.91 -0.08
C ARG A 148 -1.90 -7.42 1.34
N GLY A 149 -0.68 -7.66 1.85
CA GLY A 149 -0.21 -7.12 3.12
C GLY A 149 0.72 -5.94 2.90
N VAL A 150 0.48 -4.79 3.53
CA VAL A 150 1.37 -3.62 3.46
C VAL A 150 2.07 -3.43 4.80
N ILE A 151 3.40 -3.32 4.78
CA ILE A 151 4.22 -3.14 5.99
C ILE A 151 4.60 -1.67 6.12
N SER A 152 4.03 -0.98 7.11
CA SER A 152 4.36 0.41 7.43
C SER A 152 5.72 0.53 8.14
N CYS A 153 6.38 1.68 7.99
CA CYS A 153 7.62 2.02 8.68
C CYS A 153 8.77 1.04 8.40
N THR A 154 8.97 0.61 7.16
CA THR A 154 10.03 -0.36 6.83
C THR A 154 11.45 0.22 6.84
N VAL A 155 11.59 1.53 6.68
CA VAL A 155 12.89 2.23 6.58
C VAL A 155 13.09 3.33 7.61
N GLY A 156 12.02 3.68 8.33
CA GLY A 156 12.04 4.71 9.37
C GLY A 156 10.70 4.80 10.10
N CYS A 157 10.76 5.09 11.41
CA CYS A 157 9.61 5.26 12.28
C CYS A 157 9.60 6.69 12.87
N PRO A 158 8.44 7.38 12.89
CA PRO A 158 8.37 8.75 13.41
C PRO A 158 8.62 8.83 14.92
N TYR A 159 8.57 7.70 15.64
CA TYR A 159 8.73 7.64 17.09
C TYR A 159 10.09 7.09 17.53
N GLU A 160 10.66 6.15 16.77
CA GLU A 160 11.85 5.40 17.16
C GLU A 160 13.03 5.52 16.17
N GLY A 161 12.84 6.26 15.07
CA GLY A 161 13.90 6.50 14.09
C GLY A 161 14.18 5.29 13.19
N GLU A 162 15.41 4.80 13.16
CA GLU A 162 15.83 3.74 12.24
C GLU A 162 15.18 2.39 12.53
N ILE A 163 14.98 1.61 11.47
CA ILE A 163 14.39 0.27 11.52
C ILE A 163 15.49 -0.76 11.27
N ASP A 164 15.54 -1.78 12.12
CA ASP A 164 16.34 -2.96 11.85
C ASP A 164 15.66 -3.78 10.74
N PRO A 165 16.32 -4.08 9.62
CA PRO A 165 15.75 -4.87 8.54
C PRO A 165 15.18 -6.22 8.96
N SER A 166 15.69 -6.83 10.03
CA SER A 166 15.15 -8.08 10.59
C SER A 166 13.68 -7.97 11.01
N GLN A 167 13.21 -6.77 11.38
CA GLN A 167 11.80 -6.54 11.68
C GLN A 167 10.94 -6.58 10.41
N VAL A 168 11.48 -6.09 9.29
CA VAL A 168 10.80 -6.21 7.98
C VAL A 168 10.70 -7.68 7.58
N ALA A 169 11.80 -8.44 7.71
CA ALA A 169 11.81 -9.89 7.45
C ALA A 169 10.77 -10.61 8.32
N TYR A 170 10.73 -10.30 9.62
CA TYR A 170 9.77 -10.89 10.55
C TYR A 170 8.31 -10.65 10.14
N VAL A 171 7.93 -9.40 9.88
CA VAL A 171 6.55 -9.06 9.52
C VAL A 171 6.19 -9.62 8.13
N THR A 172 7.13 -9.61 7.18
CA THR A 172 6.95 -10.25 5.87
C THR A 172 6.60 -11.72 6.02
N LYS A 173 7.39 -12.48 6.80
CA LYS A 173 7.13 -13.87 7.10
C LYS A 173 5.73 -14.09 7.66
N ARG A 174 5.36 -13.31 8.68
CA ARG A 174 4.07 -13.45 9.38
C ARG A 174 2.87 -13.15 8.45
N LEU A 175 2.97 -12.13 7.59
CA LEU A 175 1.92 -11.82 6.61
C LEU A 175 1.76 -12.93 5.57
N ILE A 176 2.86 -13.53 5.10
CA ILE A 176 2.82 -14.66 4.19
C ILE A 176 2.20 -15.89 4.86
N GLU A 177 2.56 -16.18 6.11
CA GLU A 177 2.02 -17.31 6.88
C GLU A 177 0.48 -17.25 7.02
N ILE A 178 -0.10 -16.07 7.13
CA ILE A 178 -1.57 -15.91 7.18
C ILE A 178 -2.24 -15.88 5.79
N GLY A 179 -1.45 -15.88 4.69
CA GLY A 179 -1.96 -16.02 3.34
C GLY A 179 -1.90 -14.79 2.46
N SER A 180 -1.09 -13.76 2.80
CA SER A 180 -0.83 -12.66 1.88
C SER A 180 -0.08 -13.16 0.64
N GLU A 181 -0.57 -12.80 -0.55
CA GLU A 181 0.01 -13.17 -1.85
C GLU A 181 0.96 -12.08 -2.36
N GLN A 182 0.85 -10.86 -1.79
CA GLN A 182 1.69 -9.71 -2.11
C GLN A 182 2.03 -8.93 -0.84
N ILE A 183 3.24 -8.36 -0.80
CA ILE A 183 3.77 -7.61 0.35
C ILE A 183 4.26 -6.24 -0.12
N GLY A 184 3.60 -5.19 0.35
CA GLY A 184 4.01 -3.81 0.14
C GLY A 184 5.06 -3.36 1.17
N ILE A 185 6.20 -2.88 0.70
CA ILE A 185 7.27 -2.33 1.52
C ILE A 185 7.12 -0.81 1.56
N ALA A 186 6.70 -0.26 2.72
CA ALA A 186 6.33 1.15 2.79
C ALA A 186 7.34 2.02 3.55
N ASP A 187 7.80 3.08 2.88
CA ASP A 187 8.43 4.25 3.51
C ASP A 187 7.36 5.25 3.92
N THR A 188 6.66 4.94 4.99
CA THR A 188 5.45 5.65 5.47
C THR A 188 5.66 7.12 5.75
N ILE A 189 6.87 7.54 6.08
CA ILE A 189 7.20 8.93 6.43
C ILE A 189 8.17 9.60 5.45
N GLY A 190 8.54 8.91 4.38
CA GLY A 190 9.39 9.44 3.31
C GLY A 190 10.82 9.78 3.74
N VAL A 191 11.41 9.01 4.68
CA VAL A 191 12.80 9.18 5.17
C VAL A 191 13.76 8.17 4.59
N GLY A 192 13.28 7.31 3.71
CA GLY A 192 14.06 6.28 3.03
C GLY A 192 15.05 6.90 2.06
N THR A 193 16.17 6.22 1.95
CA THR A 193 17.15 6.44 0.87
C THR A 193 17.25 5.14 0.06
N PRO A 194 17.76 5.17 -1.18
CA PRO A 194 17.92 3.97 -1.99
C PRO A 194 18.53 2.79 -1.24
N LEU A 195 19.61 3.03 -0.48
CA LEU A 195 20.26 1.98 0.29
C LEU A 195 19.38 1.41 1.42
N LYS A 196 18.60 2.26 2.11
CA LYS A 196 17.68 1.80 3.17
C LYS A 196 16.56 0.94 2.58
N VAL A 197 15.99 1.37 1.44
CA VAL A 197 14.95 0.62 0.72
C VAL A 197 15.50 -0.72 0.23
N GLN A 198 16.69 -0.74 -0.36
CA GLN A 198 17.33 -2.00 -0.78
C GLN A 198 17.53 -2.96 0.39
N ARG A 199 17.95 -2.48 1.57
CA ARG A 199 18.10 -3.32 2.77
C ARG A 199 16.76 -3.87 3.26
N ALA A 200 15.70 -3.08 3.23
CA ALA A 200 14.37 -3.53 3.62
C ALA A 200 13.84 -4.59 2.64
N LEU A 201 13.98 -4.37 1.34
CA LEU A 201 13.63 -5.35 0.32
C LEU A 201 14.45 -6.63 0.45
N GLN A 202 15.77 -6.53 0.66
CA GLN A 202 16.63 -7.69 0.85
C GLN A 202 16.20 -8.52 2.05
N ALA A 203 15.79 -7.89 3.15
CA ALA A 203 15.27 -8.59 4.32
C ALA A 203 13.91 -9.29 4.02
N ALA A 204 13.03 -8.64 3.27
CA ALA A 204 11.76 -9.25 2.85
C ALA A 204 11.98 -10.48 1.95
N LEU A 205 13.02 -10.45 1.09
CA LEU A 205 13.39 -11.56 0.21
C LEU A 205 13.85 -12.82 0.94
N GLU A 206 14.07 -12.78 2.26
CA GLU A 206 14.32 -14.00 3.05
C GLU A 206 13.08 -14.91 3.10
N TYR A 207 11.88 -14.35 2.89
CA TYR A 207 10.61 -15.07 3.03
C TYR A 207 9.66 -14.90 1.84
N ALA A 208 9.93 -13.98 0.92
CA ALA A 208 9.10 -13.68 -0.24
C ALA A 208 9.91 -13.74 -1.54
N ASP A 209 9.29 -14.19 -2.63
CA ASP A 209 9.86 -13.98 -3.96
C ASP A 209 9.74 -12.52 -4.37
N ILE A 210 10.66 -12.03 -5.21
CA ILE A 210 10.66 -10.63 -5.67
C ILE A 210 9.35 -10.23 -6.35
N ALA A 211 8.72 -11.15 -7.06
CA ALA A 211 7.43 -10.94 -7.71
C ALA A 211 6.26 -10.72 -6.73
N MET A 212 6.44 -11.07 -5.46
CA MET A 212 5.47 -10.82 -4.39
C MET A 212 5.67 -9.44 -3.75
N LEU A 213 6.76 -8.74 -4.03
CA LEU A 213 7.08 -7.47 -3.38
C LEU A 213 6.59 -6.29 -4.21
N SER A 214 6.08 -5.27 -3.53
CA SER A 214 5.75 -3.97 -4.11
C SER A 214 6.34 -2.83 -3.28
N GLY A 215 6.59 -1.69 -3.93
CA GLY A 215 7.10 -0.48 -3.28
C GLY A 215 5.97 0.53 -3.02
N HIS A 216 5.98 1.13 -1.82
CA HIS A 216 5.08 2.22 -1.43
C HIS A 216 5.91 3.32 -0.77
N PHE A 217 6.23 4.37 -1.52
CA PHE A 217 7.21 5.35 -1.06
C PHE A 217 6.62 6.74 -1.00
N HIS A 218 6.73 7.38 0.19
CA HIS A 218 6.41 8.78 0.38
C HIS A 218 7.57 9.70 -0.03
N ASP A 219 7.25 10.90 -0.48
CA ASP A 219 8.20 11.82 -1.10
C ASP A 219 8.60 13.01 -0.22
N THR A 220 8.52 12.85 1.10
CA THR A 220 8.78 13.90 2.11
C THR A 220 10.11 14.64 1.90
N TYR A 221 11.13 13.95 1.47
CA TYR A 221 12.46 14.49 1.20
C TYR A 221 12.86 14.37 -0.28
N GLY A 222 11.90 14.19 -1.20
CA GLY A 222 12.17 14.11 -2.63
C GLY A 222 12.95 12.85 -3.03
N GLN A 223 12.83 11.76 -2.26
CA GLN A 223 13.60 10.53 -2.51
C GLN A 223 12.75 9.40 -3.10
N ALA A 224 11.43 9.58 -3.21
CA ALA A 224 10.55 8.49 -3.62
C ALA A 224 10.87 7.95 -5.02
N LEU A 225 11.16 8.81 -6.00
CA LEU A 225 11.59 8.36 -7.35
C LEU A 225 12.93 7.63 -7.32
N SER A 226 13.90 8.10 -6.52
CA SER A 226 15.19 7.41 -6.35
C SER A 226 15.00 6.05 -5.67
N ASN A 227 14.09 5.96 -4.71
CA ASN A 227 13.73 4.73 -4.01
C ASN A 227 13.01 3.75 -4.96
N THR A 228 12.10 4.25 -5.80
CA THR A 228 11.42 3.48 -6.85
C THR A 228 12.43 2.89 -7.83
N LEU A 229 13.37 3.71 -8.31
CA LEU A 229 14.45 3.23 -9.18
C LEU A 229 15.29 2.15 -8.50
N ALA A 230 15.66 2.34 -7.24
CA ALA A 230 16.45 1.37 -6.49
C ALA A 230 15.72 0.04 -6.30
N ALA A 231 14.41 0.07 -6.05
CA ALA A 231 13.57 -1.12 -5.96
C ALA A 231 13.40 -1.81 -7.32
N LEU A 232 13.19 -1.03 -8.39
CA LEU A 232 13.14 -1.52 -9.77
C LEU A 232 14.43 -2.25 -10.17
N GLN A 233 15.60 -1.71 -9.79
CA GLN A 233 16.91 -2.34 -10.01
C GLN A 233 17.09 -3.66 -9.26
N MET A 234 16.33 -3.90 -8.19
CA MET A 234 16.28 -5.19 -7.50
C MET A 234 15.27 -6.16 -8.14
N GLY A 235 14.47 -5.71 -9.09
CA GLY A 235 13.47 -6.53 -9.79
C GLY A 235 12.03 -6.35 -9.28
N VAL A 236 11.77 -5.42 -8.35
CA VAL A 236 10.39 -5.07 -7.97
C VAL A 236 9.69 -4.48 -9.18
N SER A 237 8.50 -4.97 -9.48
CA SER A 237 7.72 -4.59 -10.67
C SER A 237 6.35 -4.00 -10.37
N GLU A 238 6.02 -3.77 -9.09
CA GLU A 238 4.77 -3.13 -8.71
C GLU A 238 5.01 -1.99 -7.73
N PHE A 239 4.37 -0.85 -7.97
CA PHE A 239 4.54 0.36 -7.16
C PHE A 239 3.21 1.03 -6.88
N ASP A 240 3.01 1.42 -5.61
CA ASP A 240 1.94 2.29 -5.18
C ASP A 240 2.30 3.73 -5.50
N THR A 241 1.36 4.44 -6.09
CA THR A 241 1.50 5.85 -6.45
C THR A 241 0.20 6.59 -6.18
N SER A 242 0.26 7.91 -6.12
CA SER A 242 -0.94 8.72 -5.96
C SER A 242 -0.87 9.93 -6.87
N VAL A 243 -1.91 10.18 -7.67
CA VAL A 243 -1.94 11.32 -8.59
C VAL A 243 -1.69 12.63 -7.84
N ALA A 244 -0.89 13.50 -8.42
CA ALA A 244 -0.43 14.77 -7.81
C ALA A 244 0.27 14.61 -6.45
N GLY A 245 0.75 13.41 -6.11
CA GLY A 245 1.38 13.14 -4.82
C GLY A 245 0.43 13.24 -3.64
N LEU A 246 -0.87 13.01 -3.84
CA LEU A 246 -1.86 13.05 -2.76
C LEU A 246 -1.50 12.07 -1.63
N GLY A 247 -1.82 12.45 -0.40
CA GLY A 247 -1.61 11.65 0.80
C GLY A 247 -0.80 12.37 1.87
N GLY A 248 -0.39 11.61 2.87
CA GLY A 248 0.39 12.10 4.00
C GLY A 248 0.36 11.09 5.14
N CYS A 249 1.08 11.41 6.21
CA CYS A 249 1.03 10.59 7.42
C CYS A 249 0.60 11.45 8.61
N PRO A 250 -0.55 11.18 9.23
CA PRO A 250 -1.03 11.98 10.36
C PRO A 250 -0.13 11.84 11.60
N TYR A 251 0.69 10.79 11.66
CA TYR A 251 1.61 10.51 12.76
C TYR A 251 3.00 11.12 12.57
N ALA A 252 3.30 11.68 11.39
CA ALA A 252 4.58 12.31 11.09
C ALA A 252 4.36 13.76 10.64
N LYS A 253 4.61 14.71 11.57
CA LYS A 253 4.48 16.13 11.26
C LYS A 253 5.43 16.51 10.12
N GLY A 254 4.89 17.05 9.03
CA GLY A 254 5.65 17.48 7.86
C GLY A 254 5.92 16.36 6.84
N ALA A 255 5.40 15.14 7.05
CA ALA A 255 5.40 14.12 6.01
C ALA A 255 4.50 14.58 4.85
N THR A 256 5.02 14.50 3.63
CA THR A 256 4.27 14.75 2.40
C THR A 256 3.56 13.49 1.92
N GLY A 257 2.89 13.57 0.79
CA GLY A 257 2.16 12.46 0.19
C GLY A 257 3.02 11.38 -0.43
N ASN A 258 2.33 10.51 -1.11
CA ASN A 258 2.93 9.44 -1.92
C ASN A 258 3.78 10.01 -3.06
N VAL A 259 4.59 9.18 -3.68
CA VAL A 259 5.17 9.52 -4.99
C VAL A 259 4.05 9.77 -6.00
N ALA A 260 4.20 10.81 -6.80
CA ALA A 260 3.20 11.16 -7.79
C ALA A 260 3.13 10.12 -8.92
N THR A 261 1.91 9.73 -9.30
CA THR A 261 1.68 8.73 -10.37
C THR A 261 2.29 9.20 -11.68
N GLU A 262 2.07 10.45 -12.04
CA GLU A 262 2.59 11.06 -13.25
C GLU A 262 4.13 11.06 -13.31
N ASP A 263 4.80 11.27 -12.18
CA ASP A 263 6.26 11.28 -12.12
C ASP A 263 6.86 9.87 -12.28
N VAL A 264 6.19 8.86 -11.72
CA VAL A 264 6.64 7.46 -11.86
C VAL A 264 6.38 6.92 -13.25
N VAL A 265 5.29 7.32 -13.89
CA VAL A 265 4.93 6.88 -15.24
C VAL A 265 5.83 7.53 -16.30
N TYR A 266 6.24 8.79 -16.07
CA TYR A 266 7.17 9.51 -16.94
C TYR A 266 8.54 8.83 -17.01
#